data_7d0a49f18bde80ee8c96cade63a50a6f
#
_entry.id   7d0a49f18bde80ee8c96cade63a50a6f
#
_cell.length_a   1.000
_cell.length_b   1.000
_cell.length_c   1.000
_cell.angle_alpha   90.00
_cell.angle_beta   90.00
_cell.angle_gamma   90.00
#
_symmetry.space_group_name_H-M   'P 1'
#
loop_
_entity.id
_entity.type
_entity.pdbx_description
1 polymer ?
#
loop_
_entity_poly.entity_id
_entity_poly.type
_entity_poly.pdbx_seq_one_letter_code
_entity_poly.pdbx_strand_id
1 'polypeptide(L)'
;MRREGSAIAADAAVAATSVKYGSDGRHGDHVAKLARQLYEAFSPMHMLGEDAERVLSHAAHLHDIGYFVAAKGHHRHGAYLIAHDQEMRDYPAADRLLLSGVVRNHRKRPRPAPKDWPKERRQALLWLSALLRVADALDYEHTQTAVITQVLSRDGGFDILVGGLDPRPFAVRLADKADMLADLCGGPIRFSEAMR
;
A
#
# COMPACT_ATOMS: atom_id res chain seq x y z
N MET A 1 -27.11 -1.09 -1.86
CA MET A 1 -27.38 -2.15 -0.85
C MET A 1 -26.38 -3.31 -0.88
N ARG A 2 -26.19 -4.14 -1.94
CA ARG A 2 -25.22 -5.27 -1.89
C ARG A 2 -23.75 -4.83 -1.77
N ARG A 3 -23.34 -3.72 -2.39
CA ARG A 3 -21.96 -3.22 -2.31
C ARG A 3 -21.62 -2.62 -0.94
N GLU A 4 -22.55 -1.89 -0.33
CA GLU A 4 -22.37 -1.30 1.00
C GLU A 4 -22.24 -2.38 2.09
N GLY A 5 -23.09 -3.41 2.07
CA GLY A 5 -22.96 -4.54 3.00
C GLY A 5 -21.63 -5.29 2.86
N SER A 6 -21.12 -5.41 1.63
CA SER A 6 -19.81 -6.03 1.37
C SER A 6 -18.63 -5.18 1.87
N ALA A 7 -18.74 -3.85 1.78
CA ALA A 7 -17.73 -2.93 2.29
C ALA A 7 -17.65 -3.00 3.83
N ILE A 8 -18.80 -2.92 4.52
CA ILE A 8 -18.88 -3.01 5.99
C ILE A 8 -18.28 -4.34 6.49
N ALA A 9 -18.60 -5.46 5.82
CA ALA A 9 -18.04 -6.77 6.17
C ALA A 9 -16.51 -6.81 5.98
N ALA A 10 -15.99 -6.18 4.92
CA ALA A 10 -14.56 -6.09 4.66
C ALA A 10 -13.85 -5.26 5.74
N ASP A 11 -14.39 -4.11 6.12
CA ASP A 11 -13.83 -3.25 7.17
C ASP A 11 -13.80 -3.97 8.52
N ALA A 12 -14.88 -4.67 8.88
CA ALA A 12 -14.96 -5.47 10.09
C ALA A 12 -13.92 -6.61 10.12
N ALA A 13 -13.72 -7.30 8.99
CA ALA A 13 -12.72 -8.36 8.85
C ALA A 13 -11.30 -7.82 9.05
N VAL A 14 -10.99 -6.64 8.47
CA VAL A 14 -9.68 -5.97 8.64
C VAL A 14 -9.46 -5.58 10.09
N ALA A 15 -10.44 -4.95 10.74
CA ALA A 15 -10.35 -4.56 12.13
C ALA A 15 -10.12 -5.76 13.06
N ALA A 16 -10.89 -6.84 12.89
CA ALA A 16 -10.73 -8.06 13.66
C ALA A 16 -9.34 -8.70 13.46
N THR A 17 -8.87 -8.75 12.20
CA THR A 17 -7.55 -9.30 11.87
C THR A 17 -6.42 -8.44 12.46
N SER A 18 -6.51 -7.11 12.39
CA SER A 18 -5.55 -6.18 13.00
C SER A 18 -5.41 -6.39 14.50
N VAL A 19 -6.54 -6.51 15.21
CA VAL A 19 -6.57 -6.76 16.66
C VAL A 19 -5.96 -8.13 16.98
N LYS A 20 -6.37 -9.17 16.25
CA LYS A 20 -5.91 -10.55 16.45
C LYS A 20 -4.39 -10.70 16.35
N TYR A 21 -3.78 -9.99 15.42
CA TYR A 21 -2.34 -10.09 15.14
C TYR A 21 -1.51 -8.94 15.69
N GLY A 22 -2.11 -8.04 16.48
CA GLY A 22 -1.41 -6.95 17.15
C GLY A 22 -0.76 -5.96 16.18
N SER A 23 -1.48 -5.58 15.12
CA SER A 23 -1.02 -4.56 14.18
C SER A 23 -0.77 -3.22 14.88
N ASP A 24 0.29 -2.49 14.51
CA ASP A 24 0.50 -1.11 14.95
C ASP A 24 -0.53 -0.20 14.26
N GLY A 25 -1.61 0.09 14.98
CA GLY A 25 -2.72 0.89 14.45
C GLY A 25 -2.30 2.28 14.01
N ARG A 26 -1.40 2.97 14.77
CA ARG A 26 -0.96 4.33 14.43
C ARG A 26 -0.13 4.36 13.15
N HIS A 27 0.79 3.40 13.00
CA HIS A 27 1.55 3.25 11.77
C HIS A 27 0.64 2.89 10.60
N GLY A 28 -0.26 1.91 10.78
CA GLY A 28 -1.23 1.50 9.77
C GLY A 28 -2.12 2.64 9.28
N ASP A 29 -2.68 3.43 10.21
CA ASP A 29 -3.51 4.62 9.89
C ASP A 29 -2.70 5.67 9.11
N HIS A 30 -1.45 5.90 9.51
CA HIS A 30 -0.60 6.88 8.85
C HIS A 30 -0.19 6.44 7.45
N VAL A 31 0.22 5.18 7.29
CA VAL A 31 0.53 4.60 5.97
C VAL A 31 -0.71 4.60 5.07
N ALA A 32 -1.91 4.33 5.61
CA ALA A 32 -3.16 4.42 4.85
C ALA A 32 -3.42 5.85 4.34
N LYS A 33 -3.17 6.87 5.17
CA LYS A 33 -3.29 8.27 4.78
C LYS A 33 -2.31 8.64 3.66
N LEU A 34 -1.04 8.26 3.79
CA LEU A 34 -0.02 8.51 2.76
C LEU A 34 -0.34 7.76 1.46
N ALA A 35 -0.76 6.50 1.56
CA ALA A 35 -1.14 5.68 0.42
C ALA A 35 -2.34 6.28 -0.33
N ARG A 36 -3.33 6.81 0.38
CA ARG A 36 -4.47 7.51 -0.20
C ARG A 36 -4.04 8.79 -0.94
N GLN A 37 -3.17 9.62 -0.36
CA GLN A 37 -2.65 10.82 -1.02
C GLN A 37 -1.94 10.47 -2.34
N LEU A 38 -1.15 9.40 -2.35
CA LEU A 38 -0.52 8.88 -3.57
C LEU A 38 -1.56 8.35 -4.56
N TYR A 39 -2.56 7.61 -4.08
CA TYR A 39 -3.63 7.08 -4.91
C TYR A 39 -4.37 8.18 -5.65
N GLU A 40 -4.77 9.23 -4.94
CA GLU A 40 -5.43 10.40 -5.52
C GLU A 40 -4.52 11.12 -6.54
N ALA A 41 -3.24 11.33 -6.22
CA ALA A 41 -2.29 12.02 -7.08
C ALA A 41 -2.00 11.26 -8.40
N PHE A 42 -1.93 9.93 -8.35
CA PHE A 42 -1.67 9.09 -9.52
C PHE A 42 -2.96 8.57 -10.19
N SER A 43 -4.15 9.02 -9.76
CA SER A 43 -5.43 8.57 -10.31
C SER A 43 -5.56 8.75 -11.83
N PRO A 44 -5.03 9.80 -12.48
CA PRO A 44 -5.07 9.92 -13.94
C PRO A 44 -4.27 8.84 -14.67
N MET A 45 -3.30 8.22 -14.02
CA MET A 45 -2.45 7.18 -14.61
C MET A 45 -3.01 5.78 -14.38
N HIS A 46 -3.44 5.46 -13.16
CA HIS A 46 -3.92 4.11 -12.85
C HIS A 46 -5.39 3.88 -13.22
N MET A 47 -6.22 4.92 -13.19
CA MET A 47 -7.65 4.87 -13.52
C MET A 47 -8.44 3.80 -12.72
N LEU A 48 -7.98 3.47 -11.52
CA LEU A 48 -8.65 2.52 -10.63
C LEU A 48 -9.77 3.23 -9.84
N GLY A 49 -10.82 2.48 -9.46
CA GLY A 49 -11.98 3.01 -8.74
C GLY A 49 -11.89 2.82 -7.22
N GLU A 50 -12.92 3.26 -6.51
CA GLU A 50 -13.04 3.26 -5.04
C GLU A 50 -12.80 1.88 -4.39
N ASP A 51 -13.19 0.79 -5.04
CA ASP A 51 -12.95 -0.57 -4.52
C ASP A 51 -11.45 -0.88 -4.41
N ALA A 52 -10.64 -0.40 -5.36
CA ALA A 52 -9.18 -0.56 -5.30
C ALA A 52 -8.55 0.34 -4.23
N GLU A 53 -9.04 1.55 -4.04
CA GLU A 53 -8.62 2.45 -2.96
C GLU A 53 -8.87 1.81 -1.59
N ARG A 54 -10.04 1.21 -1.38
CA ARG A 54 -10.37 0.48 -0.15
C ARG A 54 -9.41 -0.68 0.07
N VAL A 55 -9.09 -1.47 -0.95
CA VAL A 55 -8.08 -2.54 -0.82
C VAL A 55 -6.71 -1.99 -0.45
N LEU A 56 -6.31 -0.83 -0.97
CA LEU A 56 -5.05 -0.17 -0.60
C LEU A 56 -5.04 0.26 0.87
N SER A 57 -6.13 0.88 1.34
CA SER A 57 -6.29 1.24 2.76
C SER A 57 -6.19 0.02 3.67
N HIS A 58 -6.89 -1.06 3.34
CA HIS A 58 -6.83 -2.32 4.09
C HIS A 58 -5.43 -2.94 4.07
N ALA A 59 -4.73 -2.84 2.93
CA ALA A 59 -3.35 -3.31 2.82
C ALA A 59 -2.41 -2.51 3.73
N ALA A 60 -2.63 -1.20 3.86
CA ALA A 60 -1.85 -0.36 4.77
C ALA A 60 -2.03 -0.76 6.25
N HIS A 61 -3.24 -1.12 6.67
CA HIS A 61 -3.49 -1.58 8.04
C HIS A 61 -2.94 -2.99 8.32
N LEU A 62 -2.83 -3.84 7.30
CA LEU A 62 -2.47 -5.25 7.45
C LEU A 62 -1.07 -5.61 6.93
N HIS A 63 -0.29 -4.65 6.37
CA HIS A 63 0.97 -5.00 5.71
C HIS A 63 1.98 -5.67 6.64
N ASP A 64 1.95 -5.31 7.90
CA ASP A 64 2.91 -5.76 8.92
C ASP A 64 2.38 -6.84 9.88
N ILE A 65 1.13 -7.32 9.75
CA ILE A 65 0.58 -8.38 10.62
C ILE A 65 1.42 -9.66 10.64
N GLY A 66 2.21 -9.88 9.61
CA GLY A 66 3.10 -11.04 9.54
C GLY A 66 4.25 -11.03 10.55
N TYR A 67 4.54 -9.89 11.20
CA TYR A 67 5.47 -9.83 12.34
C TYR A 67 5.02 -10.72 13.50
N PHE A 68 3.73 -10.95 13.65
CA PHE A 68 3.17 -11.92 14.59
C PHE A 68 3.80 -13.32 14.43
N VAL A 69 4.12 -13.73 13.21
CA VAL A 69 4.75 -15.02 12.93
C VAL A 69 6.26 -14.92 13.02
N ALA A 70 6.88 -14.00 12.26
CA ALA A 70 8.31 -13.74 12.30
C ALA A 70 8.67 -12.45 11.53
N ALA A 71 9.67 -11.72 12.02
CA ALA A 71 10.20 -10.53 11.36
C ALA A 71 10.77 -10.84 9.96
N LYS A 72 11.52 -11.95 9.83
CA LYS A 72 12.06 -12.40 8.55
C LYS A 72 10.96 -12.94 7.67
N GLY A 73 10.62 -12.18 6.63
CA GLY A 73 9.60 -12.58 5.67
C GLY A 73 8.16 -12.25 6.09
N HIS A 74 7.97 -11.30 7.03
CA HIS A 74 6.64 -10.89 7.50
C HIS A 74 5.66 -10.58 6.35
N HIS A 75 6.11 -9.95 5.25
CA HIS A 75 5.27 -9.73 4.06
C HIS A 75 4.69 -11.02 3.45
N ARG A 76 5.38 -12.15 3.57
CA ARG A 76 4.87 -13.47 3.15
C ARG A 76 3.92 -14.07 4.18
N HIS A 77 4.26 -13.91 5.44
CA HIS A 77 3.42 -14.37 6.54
C HIS A 77 2.11 -13.59 6.58
N GLY A 78 2.15 -12.25 6.47
CA GLY A 78 0.94 -11.41 6.40
C GLY A 78 0.05 -11.79 5.23
N ALA A 79 0.62 -11.97 4.04
CA ALA A 79 -0.14 -12.42 2.88
C ALA A 79 -0.81 -13.78 3.09
N TYR A 80 -0.12 -14.73 3.74
CA TYR A 80 -0.69 -16.02 4.08
C TYR A 80 -1.84 -15.91 5.09
N LEU A 81 -1.67 -15.11 6.14
CA LEU A 81 -2.71 -14.86 7.14
C LEU A 81 -3.96 -14.26 6.49
N ILE A 82 -3.81 -13.24 5.65
CA ILE A 82 -4.93 -12.62 4.92
C ILE A 82 -5.67 -13.65 4.05
N ALA A 83 -4.95 -14.53 3.38
CA ALA A 83 -5.55 -15.50 2.49
C ALA A 83 -6.33 -16.61 3.20
N HIS A 84 -5.93 -17.00 4.44
CA HIS A 84 -6.38 -18.23 5.08
C HIS A 84 -7.03 -18.06 6.45
N ASP A 85 -6.93 -16.88 7.08
CA ASP A 85 -7.51 -16.67 8.41
C ASP A 85 -9.03 -16.64 8.39
N GLN A 86 -9.65 -17.09 9.49
CA GLN A 86 -11.11 -17.15 9.63
C GLN A 86 -11.74 -15.76 9.68
N GLU A 87 -11.05 -14.76 10.29
CA GLU A 87 -11.52 -13.38 10.34
C GLU A 87 -11.70 -12.77 8.95
N MET A 88 -10.89 -13.24 7.99
CA MET A 88 -10.96 -12.79 6.59
C MET A 88 -12.00 -13.55 5.74
N ARG A 89 -12.82 -14.44 6.34
CA ARG A 89 -13.79 -15.26 5.59
C ARG A 89 -14.84 -14.42 4.87
N ASP A 90 -15.33 -13.39 5.54
CA ASP A 90 -16.38 -12.52 5.02
C ASP A 90 -15.85 -11.38 4.15
N TYR A 91 -14.52 -11.26 4.02
CA TYR A 91 -13.91 -10.37 3.04
C TYR A 91 -14.15 -10.92 1.64
N PRO A 92 -14.59 -10.10 0.65
CA PRO A 92 -14.86 -10.56 -0.71
C PRO A 92 -13.68 -11.34 -1.29
N ALA A 93 -13.91 -12.59 -1.72
CA ALA A 93 -12.83 -13.53 -2.05
C ALA A 93 -11.86 -13.00 -3.11
N ALA A 94 -12.39 -12.31 -4.14
CA ALA A 94 -11.57 -11.73 -5.19
C ALA A 94 -10.67 -10.59 -4.67
N ASP A 95 -11.21 -9.72 -3.81
CA ASP A 95 -10.48 -8.60 -3.24
C ASP A 95 -9.53 -9.07 -2.15
N ARG A 96 -9.85 -10.14 -1.41
CA ARG A 96 -8.95 -10.78 -0.45
C ARG A 96 -7.69 -11.32 -1.11
N LEU A 97 -7.82 -11.92 -2.30
CA LEU A 97 -6.66 -12.36 -3.08
C LEU A 97 -5.80 -11.18 -3.56
N LEU A 98 -6.44 -10.08 -3.98
CA LEU A 98 -5.73 -8.85 -4.35
C LEU A 98 -5.02 -8.25 -3.14
N LEU A 99 -5.71 -8.11 -2.01
CA LEU A 99 -5.17 -7.62 -0.74
C LEU A 99 -3.96 -8.43 -0.29
N SER A 100 -4.07 -9.75 -0.28
CA SER A 100 -2.96 -10.65 0.03
C SER A 100 -1.76 -10.43 -0.90
N GLY A 101 -2.01 -10.26 -2.20
CA GLY A 101 -0.98 -9.95 -3.18
C GLY A 101 -0.28 -8.61 -2.94
N VAL A 102 -1.03 -7.56 -2.63
CA VAL A 102 -0.51 -6.23 -2.31
C VAL A 102 0.39 -6.30 -1.07
N VAL A 103 -0.11 -6.89 0.02
CA VAL A 103 0.69 -7.10 1.25
C VAL A 103 1.92 -7.97 0.97
N ARG A 104 1.82 -8.99 0.12
CA ARG A 104 2.97 -9.81 -0.28
C ARG A 104 4.05 -8.99 -0.98
N ASN A 105 3.69 -7.96 -1.73
CA ASN A 105 4.55 -7.19 -2.60
C ASN A 105 5.07 -5.88 -1.98
N HIS A 106 4.67 -5.49 -0.76
CA HIS A 106 5.15 -4.24 -0.14
C HIS A 106 6.66 -4.25 0.14
N ARG A 107 7.30 -5.43 0.18
CA ARG A 107 8.76 -5.60 0.37
C ARG A 107 9.36 -6.61 -0.60
N LYS A 108 10.67 -6.45 -0.81
CA LYS A 108 11.50 -7.32 -1.67
C LYS A 108 11.02 -7.29 -3.14
N ARG A 109 11.50 -8.24 -3.92
CA ARG A 109 11.10 -8.36 -5.31
C ARG A 109 9.62 -8.73 -5.41
N PRO A 110 8.81 -7.95 -6.12
CA PRO A 110 7.39 -8.22 -6.29
C PRO A 110 7.16 -9.55 -7.00
N ARG A 111 6.10 -10.26 -6.62
CA ARG A 111 5.60 -11.40 -7.38
C ARG A 111 4.64 -10.92 -8.46
N PRO A 112 4.74 -11.45 -9.66
CA PRO A 112 3.76 -11.18 -10.69
C PRO A 112 2.39 -11.70 -10.28
N ALA A 113 1.34 -11.07 -10.76
CA ALA A 113 -0.02 -11.58 -10.62
C ALA A 113 -0.18 -12.93 -11.33
N PRO A 114 -1.10 -13.79 -10.87
CA PRO A 114 -1.48 -15.00 -11.60
C PRO A 114 -1.89 -14.67 -13.04
N LYS A 115 -1.51 -15.53 -13.98
CA LYS A 115 -1.74 -15.29 -15.43
C LYS A 115 -3.23 -15.33 -15.80
N ASP A 116 -4.01 -16.07 -15.05
CA ASP A 116 -5.47 -16.22 -15.18
C ASP A 116 -6.28 -15.04 -14.62
N TRP A 117 -5.62 -14.09 -13.94
CA TRP A 117 -6.31 -12.89 -13.49
C TRP A 117 -6.66 -11.96 -14.66
N PRO A 118 -7.84 -11.29 -14.61
CA PRO A 118 -8.20 -10.22 -15.53
C PRO A 118 -7.11 -9.15 -15.58
N LYS A 119 -6.93 -8.51 -16.74
CA LYS A 119 -5.91 -7.47 -16.96
C LYS A 119 -6.01 -6.35 -15.93
N GLU A 120 -7.23 -5.91 -15.64
CA GLU A 120 -7.55 -4.82 -14.72
C GLU A 120 -7.08 -5.17 -13.29
N ARG A 121 -7.29 -6.41 -12.85
CA ARG A 121 -6.84 -6.87 -11.53
C ARG A 121 -5.32 -7.01 -11.47
N ARG A 122 -4.67 -7.48 -12.53
CA ARG A 122 -3.20 -7.52 -12.59
C ARG A 122 -2.61 -6.11 -12.51
N GLN A 123 -3.22 -5.16 -13.19
CA GLN A 123 -2.83 -3.75 -13.13
C GLN A 123 -3.06 -3.15 -11.74
N ALA A 124 -4.21 -3.44 -11.11
CA ALA A 124 -4.48 -3.02 -9.73
C ALA A 124 -3.41 -3.56 -8.75
N LEU A 125 -3.03 -4.84 -8.86
CA LEU A 125 -1.97 -5.40 -8.00
C LEU A 125 -0.66 -4.60 -8.12
N LEU A 126 -0.25 -4.24 -9.33
CA LEU A 126 1.00 -3.50 -9.56
C LEU A 126 0.92 -2.09 -8.93
N TRP A 127 -0.13 -1.34 -9.25
CA TRP A 127 -0.30 0.02 -8.75
C TRP A 127 -0.43 0.06 -7.22
N LEU A 128 -1.33 -0.74 -6.64
CA LEU A 128 -1.53 -0.74 -5.19
C LEU A 128 -0.26 -1.19 -4.43
N SER A 129 0.48 -2.16 -4.97
CA SER A 129 1.77 -2.56 -4.40
C SER A 129 2.79 -1.43 -4.45
N ALA A 130 2.89 -0.71 -5.59
CA ALA A 130 3.82 0.40 -5.76
C ALA A 130 3.52 1.54 -4.78
N LEU A 131 2.24 1.93 -4.66
CA LEU A 131 1.82 3.01 -3.77
C LEU A 131 2.03 2.65 -2.29
N LEU A 132 1.70 1.41 -1.89
CA LEU A 132 1.93 0.94 -0.52
C LEU A 132 3.42 0.94 -0.16
N ARG A 133 4.30 0.52 -1.07
CA ARG A 133 5.77 0.52 -0.88
C ARG A 133 6.31 1.91 -0.56
N VAL A 134 5.84 2.92 -1.28
CA VAL A 134 6.25 4.31 -1.06
C VAL A 134 5.68 4.84 0.25
N ALA A 135 4.41 4.60 0.52
CA ALA A 135 3.74 5.04 1.75
C ALA A 135 4.42 4.45 3.00
N ASP A 136 4.68 3.13 3.01
CA ASP A 136 5.42 2.43 4.08
C ASP A 136 6.84 3.03 4.28
N ALA A 137 7.53 3.35 3.19
CA ALA A 137 8.87 3.91 3.26
C ALA A 137 8.92 5.33 3.84
N LEU A 138 7.87 6.12 3.64
CA LEU A 138 7.78 7.48 4.17
C LEU A 138 7.54 7.51 5.69
N ASP A 139 6.99 6.45 6.28
CA ASP A 139 6.83 6.31 7.74
C ASP A 139 7.72 5.19 8.32
N TYR A 140 8.87 4.96 7.71
CA TYR A 140 9.78 3.88 8.10
C TYR A 140 10.19 3.91 9.59
N GLU A 141 10.33 5.08 10.17
CA GLU A 141 10.69 5.26 11.59
C GLU A 141 9.47 5.25 12.52
N HIS A 142 8.26 5.03 11.99
CA HIS A 142 7.00 5.03 12.74
C HIS A 142 6.78 6.32 13.56
N THR A 143 7.19 7.47 12.99
CA THR A 143 7.03 8.78 13.64
C THR A 143 5.70 9.44 13.34
N GLN A 144 4.99 8.99 12.33
CA GLN A 144 3.72 9.52 11.82
C GLN A 144 3.78 11.03 11.50
N THR A 145 4.94 11.53 11.08
CA THR A 145 5.15 12.96 10.79
C THR A 145 5.09 13.31 9.32
N ALA A 146 5.40 12.36 8.43
CA ALA A 146 5.43 12.60 6.99
C ALA A 146 4.05 12.99 6.44
N VAL A 147 4.02 13.98 5.56
CA VAL A 147 2.80 14.41 4.84
C VAL A 147 3.18 14.65 3.38
N ILE A 148 2.48 14.05 2.43
CA ILE A 148 2.64 14.37 1.02
C ILE A 148 1.87 15.67 0.76
N THR A 149 2.60 16.73 0.47
CA THR A 149 2.01 18.04 0.23
C THR A 149 1.66 18.25 -1.24
N GLN A 150 2.46 17.68 -2.15
CA GLN A 150 2.26 17.83 -3.59
C GLN A 150 2.95 16.69 -4.36
N VAL A 151 2.39 16.33 -5.50
CA VAL A 151 3.02 15.46 -6.51
C VAL A 151 3.04 16.23 -7.82
N LEU A 152 4.23 16.45 -8.36
CA LEU A 152 4.46 17.25 -9.58
C LEU A 152 5.03 16.39 -10.68
N SER A 153 4.48 16.51 -11.89
CA SER A 153 5.11 15.94 -13.09
C SER A 153 6.23 16.85 -13.55
N ARG A 154 7.48 16.36 -13.62
CA ARG A 154 8.66 17.11 -14.05
C ARG A 154 9.69 16.20 -14.73
N ASP A 155 10.31 16.71 -15.78
CA ASP A 155 11.47 16.09 -16.43
C ASP A 155 11.31 14.60 -16.70
N GLY A 156 10.17 14.21 -17.25
CA GLY A 156 9.86 12.83 -17.60
C GLY A 156 9.63 11.90 -16.41
N GLY A 157 9.39 12.45 -15.21
CA GLY A 157 9.09 11.70 -13.99
C GLY A 157 8.18 12.47 -13.06
N PHE A 158 8.26 12.17 -11.75
CA PHE A 158 7.44 12.82 -10.72
C PHE A 158 8.29 13.23 -9.53
N ASP A 159 8.03 14.43 -9.01
CA ASP A 159 8.57 14.92 -7.74
C ASP A 159 7.48 14.85 -6.67
N ILE A 160 7.73 14.12 -5.60
CA ILE A 160 6.86 14.01 -4.43
C ILE A 160 7.42 14.95 -3.36
N LEU A 161 6.67 15.99 -3.03
CA LEU A 161 7.03 16.96 -1.99
C LEU A 161 6.50 16.47 -0.65
N VAL A 162 7.41 16.30 0.32
CA VAL A 162 7.11 15.73 1.64
C VAL A 162 7.32 16.80 2.71
N GLY A 163 6.29 17.07 3.51
CA GLY A 163 6.38 17.86 4.73
C GLY A 163 6.53 16.95 5.96
N GLY A 164 7.04 17.52 7.06
CA GLY A 164 7.19 16.80 8.34
C GLY A 164 8.29 15.74 8.39
N LEU A 165 8.98 15.51 7.27
CA LEU A 165 10.11 14.61 7.13
C LEU A 165 11.13 15.22 6.17
N ASP A 166 12.42 15.23 6.55
CA ASP A 166 13.50 15.45 5.58
C ASP A 166 13.77 14.12 4.82
N PRO A 167 13.49 14.06 3.50
CA PRO A 167 13.66 12.81 2.76
C PRO A 167 15.14 12.47 2.47
N ARG A 168 16.07 13.41 2.62
CA ARG A 168 17.50 13.23 2.26
C ARG A 168 18.20 12.10 2.99
N PRO A 169 18.04 11.90 4.32
CA PRO A 169 18.62 10.76 5.01
C PRO A 169 18.06 9.40 4.53
N PHE A 170 16.90 9.39 3.90
CA PHE A 170 16.21 8.19 3.45
C PHE A 170 16.24 8.01 1.92
N ALA A 171 16.99 8.86 1.20
CA ALA A 171 16.95 8.91 -0.27
C ALA A 171 17.16 7.55 -0.95
N VAL A 172 18.15 6.76 -0.48
CA VAL A 172 18.42 5.42 -1.04
C VAL A 172 17.25 4.47 -0.80
N ARG A 173 16.66 4.49 0.40
CA ARG A 173 15.50 3.67 0.72
C ARG A 173 14.27 4.07 -0.08
N LEU A 174 14.00 5.36 -0.17
CA LEU A 174 12.87 5.88 -0.92
C LEU A 174 12.99 5.53 -2.41
N ALA A 175 14.18 5.66 -2.99
CA ALA A 175 14.44 5.25 -4.37
C ALA A 175 14.21 3.74 -4.58
N ASP A 176 14.74 2.88 -3.67
CA ASP A 176 14.53 1.41 -3.73
C ASP A 176 13.05 1.04 -3.61
N LYS A 177 12.29 1.76 -2.79
CA LYS A 177 10.86 1.48 -2.60
C LYS A 177 9.97 2.06 -3.70
N ALA A 178 10.43 3.09 -4.38
CA ALA A 178 9.74 3.73 -5.50
C ALA A 178 10.03 3.07 -6.86
N ASP A 179 10.85 2.02 -6.91
CA ASP A 179 11.24 1.30 -8.14
C ASP A 179 10.02 0.91 -8.99
N MET A 180 9.04 0.26 -8.38
CA MET A 180 7.81 -0.14 -9.07
C MET A 180 6.98 1.05 -9.56
N LEU A 181 6.91 2.12 -8.78
CA LEU A 181 6.17 3.32 -9.16
C LEU A 181 6.85 4.01 -10.33
N ALA A 182 8.18 4.08 -10.33
CA ALA A 182 8.99 4.61 -11.43
C ALA A 182 8.77 3.83 -12.73
N ASP A 183 8.76 2.49 -12.66
CA ASP A 183 8.47 1.62 -13.79
C ASP A 183 7.05 1.87 -14.36
N LEU A 184 6.06 1.99 -13.50
CA LEU A 184 4.66 2.25 -13.89
C LEU A 184 4.46 3.64 -14.49
N CYS A 185 5.20 4.63 -14.00
CA CYS A 185 5.16 6.02 -14.48
C CYS A 185 6.02 6.24 -15.73
N GLY A 186 6.90 5.30 -16.08
CA GLY A 186 7.83 5.44 -17.18
C GLY A 186 8.94 6.46 -16.94
N GLY A 187 9.23 6.80 -15.68
CA GLY A 187 10.24 7.78 -15.32
C GLY A 187 10.54 7.83 -13.82
N PRO A 188 11.58 8.56 -13.41
CA PRO A 188 12.04 8.58 -12.04
C PRO A 188 11.03 9.22 -11.07
N ILE A 189 10.97 8.67 -9.87
CA ILE A 189 10.25 9.24 -8.73
C ILE A 189 11.30 9.89 -7.80
N ARG A 190 11.18 11.17 -7.58
CA ARG A 190 12.07 11.95 -6.71
C ARG A 190 11.32 12.40 -5.47
N PHE A 191 12.03 12.57 -4.37
CA PHE A 191 11.46 13.06 -3.11
C PHE A 191 12.22 14.32 -2.70
N SER A 192 11.47 15.36 -2.35
CA SER A 192 12.00 16.64 -1.90
C SER A 192 11.25 17.13 -0.68
N GLU A 193 11.94 17.86 0.19
CA GLU A 193 11.30 18.53 1.32
C GLU A 193 10.37 19.63 0.81
N ALA A 194 9.14 19.67 1.32
CA ALA A 194 8.23 20.77 1.04
C ALA A 194 8.75 22.05 1.68
N MET A 195 8.93 23.10 0.90
CA MET A 195 9.24 24.44 1.46
C MET A 195 8.08 24.88 2.37
N ARG A 196 8.45 25.38 3.55
CA ARG A 196 7.51 25.96 4.52
C ARG A 196 6.85 27.21 4.01
#